data_cf6ae595c16cb38049592b06f63776c4
#
_entry.id   cf6ae595c16cb38049592b06f63776c4
#
_cell.length_a   1.000
_cell.length_b   1.000
_cell.length_c   1.000
_cell.angle_alpha   90.00
_cell.angle_beta   90.00
_cell.angle_gamma   90.00
#
_symmetry.space_group_name_H-M   'P 1'
#
loop_
_entity.id
_entity.type
_entity.pdbx_description
1 polymer ?
#
loop_
_entity_poly.entity_id
_entity_poly.type
_entity_poly.pdbx_seq_one_letter_code
_entity_poly.pdbx_strand_id
1 'polypeptide(L)'
;MSASDRERLIATVADVLDGVGHVAVGASSPIPAAGAMLRRALDERRGRAVRLSILGSARHNFFTNGSAELFDCAAQGRIDAFFLGGGQIDGEGNINLVGAGDYPRSSPRWPGSFGSGLLYYVVPRVILFREEHSPRVFVDKVDFVSAAGTSAPGVHRTGGPYALVTGLARFRFDRARRRFVLSEIHPEHGLDDIRDRTGFEFDCAEDLRATPEPDKETLALIRGRVFDELADAYPQFVETTRGSE
;
A
#
# COMPACT_ATOMS: atom_id res chain seq x y z
N MET A 1 7.58 25.93 -0.95
CA MET A 1 8.21 24.79 -0.28
C MET A 1 7.87 23.56 -1.11
N SER A 2 8.86 22.79 -1.52
CA SER A 2 8.69 21.52 -2.24
C SER A 2 8.14 20.44 -1.27
N ALA A 3 7.54 19.40 -1.81
CA ALA A 3 7.14 18.23 -1.04
C ALA A 3 8.38 17.38 -0.70
N SER A 4 8.39 16.77 0.47
CA SER A 4 9.33 15.71 0.81
C SER A 4 8.89 14.40 0.14
N ASP A 5 9.79 13.41 0.02
CA ASP A 5 9.46 12.09 -0.55
C ASP A 5 8.32 11.40 0.20
N ARG A 6 8.28 11.53 1.53
CA ARG A 6 7.19 10.98 2.33
C ARG A 6 5.86 11.66 2.08
N GLU A 7 5.84 13.00 1.93
CA GLU A 7 4.62 13.74 1.61
C GLU A 7 4.11 13.39 0.22
N ARG A 8 5.01 13.20 -0.75
CA ARG A 8 4.68 12.70 -2.09
C ARG A 8 4.08 11.29 -2.03
N LEU A 9 4.67 10.38 -1.26
CA LEU A 9 4.12 9.04 -1.05
C LEU A 9 2.73 9.07 -0.40
N ILE A 10 2.52 9.93 0.60
CA ILE A 10 1.21 10.14 1.23
C ILE A 10 0.17 10.60 0.21
N ALA A 11 0.52 11.56 -0.64
CA ALA A 11 -0.36 12.05 -1.70
C ALA A 11 -0.64 10.96 -2.77
N THR A 12 0.38 10.20 -3.19
CA THR A 12 0.23 9.08 -4.11
C THR A 12 -0.70 8.00 -3.56
N VAL A 13 -0.56 7.65 -2.28
CA VAL A 13 -1.46 6.71 -1.61
C VAL A 13 -2.89 7.25 -1.56
N ALA A 14 -3.08 8.53 -1.26
CA ALA A 14 -4.41 9.15 -1.26
C ALA A 14 -5.07 9.13 -2.66
N ASP A 15 -4.28 9.30 -3.74
CA ASP A 15 -4.79 9.23 -5.11
C ASP A 15 -5.24 7.81 -5.49
N VAL A 16 -4.47 6.78 -5.13
CA VAL A 16 -4.84 5.37 -5.38
C VAL A 16 -6.15 4.97 -4.68
N LEU A 17 -6.51 5.67 -3.61
CA LEU A 17 -7.73 5.43 -2.83
C LEU A 17 -8.95 6.21 -3.34
N ASP A 18 -8.87 6.91 -4.47
CA ASP A 18 -10.05 7.65 -4.98
C ASP A 18 -11.25 6.74 -5.23
N GLY A 19 -12.42 7.18 -4.78
CA GLY A 19 -13.68 6.46 -4.93
C GLY A 19 -13.89 5.26 -4.00
N VAL A 20 -13.07 5.11 -2.93
CA VAL A 20 -13.32 4.09 -1.89
C VAL A 20 -14.24 4.62 -0.80
N GLY A 21 -15.08 3.77 -0.23
CA GLY A 21 -15.95 4.11 0.92
C GLY A 21 -15.36 3.73 2.26
N HIS A 22 -14.65 2.60 2.34
CA HIS A 22 -14.02 2.14 3.57
C HIS A 22 -12.59 1.62 3.34
N VAL A 23 -11.64 2.24 4.00
CA VAL A 23 -10.23 1.85 3.99
C VAL A 23 -9.85 1.26 5.34
N ALA A 24 -9.27 0.06 5.33
CA ALA A 24 -8.64 -0.49 6.53
C ALA A 24 -7.11 -0.50 6.35
N VAL A 25 -6.39 -0.18 7.43
CA VAL A 25 -4.93 -0.09 7.46
C VAL A 25 -4.39 -0.94 8.60
N GLY A 26 -3.43 -1.80 8.29
CA GLY A 26 -2.74 -2.64 9.27
C GLY A 26 -1.87 -1.83 10.24
N ALA A 27 -1.43 -2.46 11.32
CA ALA A 27 -0.47 -1.87 12.24
C ALA A 27 0.89 -1.60 11.54
N SER A 28 1.68 -0.67 12.09
CA SER A 28 3.02 -0.32 11.57
C SER A 28 3.04 0.17 10.11
N SER A 29 2.00 0.91 9.71
CA SER A 29 1.83 1.40 8.33
C SER A 29 1.55 2.91 8.30
N PRO A 30 2.51 3.78 8.73
CA PRO A 30 2.27 5.21 8.90
C PRO A 30 1.93 5.93 7.58
N ILE A 31 2.66 5.68 6.50
CA ILE A 31 2.40 6.33 5.19
C ILE A 31 1.03 5.90 4.61
N PRO A 32 0.67 4.60 4.57
CA PRO A 32 -0.68 4.17 4.22
C PRO A 32 -1.78 4.80 5.08
N ALA A 33 -1.58 4.91 6.39
CA ALA A 33 -2.54 5.56 7.30
C ALA A 33 -2.70 7.06 6.98
N ALA A 34 -1.58 7.78 6.80
CA ALA A 34 -1.59 9.19 6.42
C ALA A 34 -2.29 9.41 5.07
N GLY A 35 -2.00 8.57 4.06
CA GLY A 35 -2.67 8.64 2.76
C GLY A 35 -4.18 8.40 2.84
N ALA A 36 -4.62 7.45 3.67
CA ALA A 36 -6.04 7.22 3.92
C ALA A 36 -6.72 8.41 4.64
N MET A 37 -6.05 9.02 5.62
CA MET A 37 -6.52 10.23 6.30
C MET A 37 -6.60 11.41 5.33
N LEU A 38 -5.59 11.59 4.48
CA LEU A 38 -5.60 12.62 3.43
C LEU A 38 -6.76 12.39 2.45
N ARG A 39 -6.96 11.15 1.96
CA ARG A 39 -8.10 10.82 1.08
C ARG A 39 -9.42 11.21 1.72
N ARG A 40 -9.64 10.84 2.98
CA ARG A 40 -10.84 11.24 3.71
C ARG A 40 -11.00 12.76 3.75
N ALA A 41 -9.95 13.51 4.08
CA ALA A 41 -10.00 14.97 4.15
C ALA A 41 -10.33 15.63 2.81
N LEU A 42 -9.77 15.08 1.70
CA LEU A 42 -10.07 15.54 0.34
C LEU A 42 -11.51 15.21 -0.08
N ASP A 43 -12.02 14.04 0.31
CA ASP A 43 -13.38 13.62 -0.03
C ASP A 43 -14.45 14.34 0.78
N GLU A 44 -14.21 14.64 2.05
CA GLU A 44 -15.09 15.47 2.88
C GLU A 44 -15.37 16.84 2.22
N ARG A 45 -14.36 17.46 1.61
CA ARG A 45 -14.52 18.71 0.86
C ARG A 45 -15.41 18.57 -0.39
N ARG A 46 -15.52 17.35 -0.91
CA ARG A 46 -16.38 17.01 -2.05
C ARG A 46 -17.73 16.45 -1.62
N GLY A 47 -18.05 16.49 -0.32
CA GLY A 47 -19.29 15.97 0.25
C GLY A 47 -19.35 14.43 0.27
N ARG A 48 -18.21 13.74 0.16
CA ARG A 48 -18.11 12.28 0.22
C ARG A 48 -17.59 11.83 1.59
N ALA A 49 -18.16 10.77 2.14
CA ALA A 49 -17.71 10.17 3.39
C ALA A 49 -16.80 8.97 3.13
N VAL A 50 -15.64 8.94 3.77
CA VAL A 50 -14.73 7.79 3.77
C VAL A 50 -14.55 7.29 5.20
N ARG A 51 -14.86 6.03 5.44
CA ARG A 51 -14.61 5.36 6.72
C ARG A 51 -13.16 4.89 6.78
N LEU A 52 -12.51 5.10 7.92
CA LEU A 52 -11.17 4.60 8.19
C LEU A 52 -11.22 3.61 9.36
N SER A 53 -10.51 2.49 9.23
CA SER A 53 -10.23 1.55 10.30
C SER A 53 -8.73 1.32 10.35
N ILE A 54 -8.04 1.95 11.31
CA ILE A 54 -6.58 1.89 11.44
C ILE A 54 -6.23 1.09 12.68
N LEU A 55 -5.65 -0.09 12.50
CA LEU A 55 -5.24 -0.95 13.60
C LEU A 55 -4.17 -0.25 14.46
N GLY A 56 -4.39 -0.24 15.77
CA GLY A 56 -3.49 0.44 16.72
C GLY A 56 -3.80 1.91 16.97
N SER A 57 -4.73 2.53 16.24
CA SER A 57 -5.23 3.88 16.53
C SER A 57 -6.31 3.82 17.60
N ALA A 58 -6.24 4.71 18.61
CA ALA A 58 -7.30 4.86 19.59
C ALA A 58 -8.56 5.51 19.01
N ARG A 59 -8.38 6.36 17.99
CA ARG A 59 -9.48 7.11 17.36
C ARG A 59 -10.16 6.37 16.21
N HIS A 60 -9.40 5.55 15.46
CA HIS A 60 -9.83 4.98 14.20
C HIS A 60 -9.85 3.45 14.19
N ASN A 61 -9.67 2.78 15.33
CA ASN A 61 -9.85 1.34 15.43
C ASN A 61 -11.24 1.04 16.01
N PHE A 62 -12.16 0.69 15.12
CA PHE A 62 -13.56 0.40 15.49
C PHE A 62 -13.83 -1.10 15.68
N PHE A 63 -12.82 -1.94 15.54
CA PHE A 63 -12.96 -3.38 15.73
C PHE A 63 -12.92 -3.72 17.21
N THR A 64 -14.05 -4.12 17.77
CA THR A 64 -14.20 -4.44 19.20
C THR A 64 -13.69 -5.82 19.55
N ASN A 65 -13.73 -6.75 18.58
CA ASN A 65 -13.23 -8.13 18.72
C ASN A 65 -11.93 -8.33 17.90
N GLY A 66 -11.08 -7.31 17.88
CA GLY A 66 -9.75 -7.35 17.25
C GLY A 66 -9.79 -7.76 15.79
N SER A 67 -8.87 -8.65 15.41
CA SER A 67 -8.71 -9.09 14.02
C SER A 67 -9.83 -9.99 13.50
N ALA A 68 -10.57 -10.68 14.36
CA ALA A 68 -11.71 -11.49 13.93
C ALA A 68 -12.77 -10.62 13.24
N GLU A 69 -13.12 -9.48 13.84
CA GLU A 69 -14.08 -8.55 13.25
C GLU A 69 -13.55 -7.90 11.95
N LEU A 70 -12.26 -7.62 11.87
CA LEU A 70 -11.62 -7.16 10.62
C LEU A 70 -11.84 -8.19 9.49
N PHE A 71 -11.58 -9.46 9.76
CA PHE A 71 -11.72 -10.54 8.78
C PHE A 71 -13.17 -10.76 8.37
N ASP A 72 -14.09 -10.72 9.33
CA ASP A 72 -15.54 -10.82 9.07
C ASP A 72 -16.03 -9.65 8.20
N CYS A 73 -15.64 -8.43 8.52
CA CYS A 73 -15.96 -7.25 7.70
C CYS A 73 -15.38 -7.35 6.29
N ALA A 74 -14.16 -7.84 6.15
CA ALA A 74 -13.53 -8.03 4.85
C ALA A 74 -14.26 -9.13 4.03
N ALA A 75 -14.55 -10.27 4.64
CA ALA A 75 -15.27 -11.38 4.00
C ALA A 75 -16.70 -11.00 3.58
N GLN A 76 -17.34 -10.10 4.32
CA GLN A 76 -18.67 -9.55 4.01
C GLN A 76 -18.63 -8.43 2.95
N GLY A 77 -17.46 -8.09 2.38
CA GLY A 77 -17.32 -7.02 1.40
C GLY A 77 -17.53 -5.61 1.97
N ARG A 78 -17.33 -5.41 3.27
CA ARG A 78 -17.51 -4.13 3.97
C ARG A 78 -16.22 -3.30 4.04
N ILE A 79 -15.13 -3.80 3.45
CA ILE A 79 -13.84 -3.10 3.33
C ILE A 79 -13.50 -3.04 1.84
N ASP A 80 -13.36 -1.83 1.30
CA ASP A 80 -13.08 -1.62 -0.12
C ASP A 80 -11.59 -1.68 -0.43
N ALA A 81 -10.75 -1.18 0.49
CA ALA A 81 -9.31 -1.13 0.31
C ALA A 81 -8.54 -1.54 1.57
N PHE A 82 -7.43 -2.25 1.37
CA PHE A 82 -6.49 -2.65 2.41
C PHE A 82 -5.06 -2.51 1.90
N PHE A 83 -4.10 -2.39 2.81
CA PHE A 83 -2.69 -2.31 2.49
C PHE A 83 -1.94 -3.55 2.95
N LEU A 84 -1.09 -4.08 2.08
CA LEU A 84 -0.15 -5.13 2.40
C LEU A 84 1.27 -4.74 1.96
N GLY A 85 2.25 -5.17 2.72
CA GLY A 85 3.64 -5.17 2.32
C GLY A 85 4.16 -6.60 2.26
N GLY A 86 5.40 -6.76 1.83
CA GLY A 86 6.10 -8.04 1.81
C GLY A 86 7.59 -7.85 2.09
N GLY A 87 8.25 -8.87 2.62
CA GLY A 87 9.71 -8.96 2.59
C GLY A 87 10.22 -9.21 1.17
N GLN A 88 9.39 -9.92 0.36
CA GLN A 88 9.55 -10.06 -1.08
C GLN A 88 8.19 -9.93 -1.78
N ILE A 89 8.20 -9.39 -3.00
CA ILE A 89 7.06 -9.26 -3.91
C ILE A 89 7.55 -9.63 -5.31
N ASP A 90 6.79 -10.45 -6.05
CA ASP A 90 7.10 -10.81 -7.43
C ASP A 90 6.14 -10.17 -8.45
N GLY A 91 6.42 -10.39 -9.74
CA GLY A 91 5.68 -9.80 -10.85
C GLY A 91 4.23 -10.26 -10.98
N GLU A 92 3.86 -11.40 -10.40
CA GLU A 92 2.47 -11.88 -10.31
C GLU A 92 1.71 -11.31 -9.10
N GLY A 93 2.38 -10.47 -8.30
CA GLY A 93 1.84 -9.89 -7.09
C GLY A 93 1.80 -10.85 -5.90
N ASN A 94 2.54 -11.97 -5.94
CA ASN A 94 2.71 -12.81 -4.77
C ASN A 94 3.55 -12.09 -3.71
N ILE A 95 3.21 -12.28 -2.43
CA ILE A 95 3.92 -11.69 -1.29
C ILE A 95 4.50 -12.79 -0.40
N ASN A 96 5.74 -12.56 0.03
CA ASN A 96 6.41 -13.38 1.03
C ASN A 96 6.59 -12.59 2.34
N LEU A 97 6.04 -13.11 3.42
CA LEU A 97 6.10 -12.58 4.77
C LEU A 97 6.75 -13.58 5.76
N VAL A 98 7.31 -14.68 5.24
CA VAL A 98 7.85 -15.77 6.05
C VAL A 98 9.37 -15.67 6.21
N GLY A 99 10.09 -15.42 5.13
CA GLY A 99 11.55 -15.33 5.17
C GLY A 99 12.17 -15.56 3.79
N ALA A 100 13.44 -15.20 3.64
CA ALA A 100 14.20 -15.44 2.42
C ALA A 100 14.91 -16.79 2.43
N GLY A 101 15.08 -17.39 1.25
CA GLY A 101 15.69 -18.70 1.06
C GLY A 101 14.75 -19.88 1.33
N ASP A 102 15.30 -21.09 1.28
CA ASP A 102 14.53 -22.33 1.31
C ASP A 102 13.75 -22.53 2.61
N TYR A 103 12.43 -22.67 2.50
CA TYR A 103 11.60 -23.06 3.63
C TYR A 103 11.82 -24.53 4.01
N PRO A 104 11.93 -24.91 5.29
CA PRO A 104 11.71 -24.13 6.51
C PRO A 104 12.97 -23.43 7.07
N ARG A 105 14.09 -23.49 6.37
CA ARG A 105 15.40 -22.96 6.82
C ARG A 105 15.68 -21.53 6.36
N SER A 106 14.62 -20.76 6.08
CA SER A 106 14.73 -19.37 5.63
C SER A 106 15.53 -18.49 6.59
N SER A 107 16.38 -17.61 6.04
CA SER A 107 17.14 -16.61 6.78
C SER A 107 17.31 -15.36 5.90
N PRO A 108 16.86 -14.17 6.35
CA PRO A 108 16.17 -13.92 7.63
C PRO A 108 14.76 -14.53 7.70
N ARG A 109 14.28 -14.74 8.92
CA ARG A 109 12.86 -15.06 9.18
C ARG A 109 12.11 -13.77 9.51
N TRP A 110 10.90 -13.67 8.99
CA TRP A 110 9.96 -12.57 9.26
C TRP A 110 8.81 -13.05 10.14
N PRO A 111 7.99 -12.11 10.71
CA PRO A 111 6.93 -12.48 11.65
C PRO A 111 5.84 -13.41 11.11
N GLY A 112 5.70 -13.54 9.80
CA GLY A 112 4.69 -14.35 9.13
C GLY A 112 3.54 -13.54 8.56
N SER A 113 2.59 -14.24 7.97
CA SER A 113 1.54 -13.63 7.14
C SER A 113 0.29 -13.22 7.90
N PHE A 114 0.08 -13.72 9.14
CA PHE A 114 -1.15 -13.50 9.88
C PHE A 114 -2.40 -13.70 8.98
N GLY A 115 -3.26 -12.70 8.84
CA GLY A 115 -4.44 -12.76 7.97
C GLY A 115 -4.24 -12.24 6.54
N SER A 116 -2.99 -11.97 6.11
CA SER A 116 -2.71 -11.37 4.80
C SER A 116 -3.30 -12.16 3.64
N GLY A 117 -3.22 -13.50 3.68
CA GLY A 117 -3.76 -14.36 2.63
C GLY A 117 -5.27 -14.19 2.45
N LEU A 118 -6.03 -14.13 3.56
CA LEU A 118 -7.47 -13.91 3.51
C LEU A 118 -7.80 -12.50 3.01
N LEU A 119 -7.20 -11.47 3.59
CA LEU A 119 -7.45 -10.07 3.20
C LEU A 119 -7.12 -9.85 1.73
N TYR A 120 -6.01 -10.42 1.24
CA TYR A 120 -5.61 -10.33 -0.15
C TYR A 120 -6.56 -11.06 -1.11
N TYR A 121 -7.23 -12.09 -0.61
CA TYR A 121 -8.18 -12.88 -1.37
C TYR A 121 -9.55 -12.20 -1.49
N VAL A 122 -10.02 -11.50 -0.43
CA VAL A 122 -11.39 -10.99 -0.35
C VAL A 122 -11.52 -9.49 -0.57
N VAL A 123 -10.52 -8.66 -0.19
CA VAL A 123 -10.63 -7.19 -0.31
C VAL A 123 -10.43 -6.75 -1.77
N PRO A 124 -11.38 -6.00 -2.35
CA PRO A 124 -11.37 -5.66 -3.79
C PRO A 124 -10.13 -4.89 -4.26
N ARG A 125 -9.64 -3.96 -3.45
CA ARG A 125 -8.46 -3.15 -3.76
C ARG A 125 -7.38 -3.36 -2.71
N VAL A 126 -6.45 -4.27 -2.94
CA VAL A 126 -5.26 -4.37 -2.09
C VAL A 126 -4.12 -3.59 -2.72
N ILE A 127 -3.67 -2.56 -2.01
CA ILE A 127 -2.53 -1.74 -2.39
C ILE A 127 -1.29 -2.35 -1.74
N LEU A 128 -0.34 -2.80 -2.55
CA LEU A 128 0.97 -3.20 -2.06
C LEU A 128 1.79 -1.94 -1.83
N PHE A 129 2.38 -1.84 -0.64
CA PHE A 129 3.18 -0.68 -0.25
C PHE A 129 4.54 -1.09 0.30
N ARG A 130 5.59 -0.54 -0.29
CA ARG A 130 6.97 -0.64 0.22
C ARG A 130 7.72 0.65 -0.08
N GLU A 131 8.20 1.34 0.96
CA GLU A 131 9.07 2.52 0.79
C GLU A 131 10.38 2.11 0.10
N GLU A 132 10.99 1.00 0.52
CA GLU A 132 12.16 0.44 -0.15
C GLU A 132 11.83 -0.13 -1.53
N HIS A 133 12.54 0.33 -2.57
CA HIS A 133 12.47 -0.22 -3.92
C HIS A 133 13.85 -0.78 -4.29
N SER A 134 14.00 -2.10 -4.17
CA SER A 134 15.27 -2.78 -4.42
C SER A 134 15.05 -4.23 -4.92
N PRO A 135 16.05 -4.84 -5.60
CA PRO A 135 15.98 -6.24 -6.05
C PRO A 135 15.88 -7.25 -4.88
N ARG A 136 16.17 -6.83 -3.66
CA ARG A 136 15.97 -7.63 -2.46
C ARG A 136 14.49 -7.78 -2.11
N VAL A 137 13.69 -6.76 -2.39
CA VAL A 137 12.24 -6.73 -2.13
C VAL A 137 11.46 -7.17 -3.36
N PHE A 138 11.82 -6.65 -4.53
CA PHE A 138 11.14 -6.95 -5.80
C PHE A 138 11.95 -8.01 -6.54
N VAL A 139 11.53 -9.27 -6.39
CA VAL A 139 12.23 -10.46 -6.87
C VAL A 139 11.53 -11.06 -8.08
N ASP A 140 12.27 -11.80 -8.92
CA ASP A 140 11.69 -12.55 -10.03
C ASP A 140 10.57 -13.50 -9.54
N LYS A 141 10.86 -14.22 -8.45
CA LYS A 141 9.92 -15.12 -7.80
C LYS A 141 10.13 -15.10 -6.28
N VAL A 142 9.05 -15.01 -5.52
CA VAL A 142 9.13 -15.08 -4.06
C VAL A 142 9.57 -16.46 -3.58
N ASP A 143 10.43 -16.52 -2.56
CA ASP A 143 10.92 -17.79 -1.99
C ASP A 143 9.81 -18.58 -1.27
N PHE A 144 8.78 -17.90 -0.79
CA PHE A 144 7.61 -18.50 -0.17
C PHE A 144 6.36 -17.65 -0.46
N VAL A 145 5.27 -18.27 -0.90
CA VAL A 145 4.00 -17.57 -1.15
C VAL A 145 3.18 -17.52 0.13
N SER A 146 3.26 -16.42 0.85
CA SER A 146 2.41 -16.15 2.03
C SER A 146 0.99 -15.75 1.64
N ALA A 147 0.87 -14.96 0.56
CA ALA A 147 -0.39 -14.56 -0.03
C ALA A 147 -0.21 -14.47 -1.55
N ALA A 148 -0.99 -15.26 -2.29
CA ALA A 148 -0.95 -15.28 -3.74
C ALA A 148 -1.64 -14.06 -4.35
N GLY A 149 -1.02 -13.42 -5.34
CA GLY A 149 -1.60 -12.29 -6.07
C GLY A 149 -2.79 -12.67 -6.92
N THR A 150 -2.77 -13.88 -7.47
CA THR A 150 -3.83 -14.40 -8.36
C THR A 150 -4.30 -15.78 -7.91
N SER A 151 -5.34 -16.31 -8.55
CA SER A 151 -5.87 -17.66 -8.32
C SER A 151 -5.99 -18.42 -9.63
N ALA A 152 -6.14 -19.75 -9.54
CA ALA A 152 -6.39 -20.60 -10.70
C ALA A 152 -7.71 -20.19 -11.41
N PRO A 153 -7.83 -20.43 -12.71
CA PRO A 153 -9.09 -20.22 -13.44
C PRO A 153 -10.26 -20.94 -12.77
N GLY A 154 -11.42 -20.29 -12.71
CA GLY A 154 -12.64 -20.84 -12.10
C GLY A 154 -12.75 -20.64 -10.58
N VAL A 155 -11.71 -20.18 -9.91
CA VAL A 155 -11.77 -19.82 -8.48
C VAL A 155 -12.41 -18.44 -8.34
N HIS A 156 -13.52 -18.37 -7.60
CA HIS A 156 -14.13 -17.07 -7.27
C HIS A 156 -13.23 -16.31 -6.30
N ARG A 157 -12.79 -15.12 -6.71
CA ARG A 157 -11.93 -14.24 -5.91
C ARG A 157 -12.32 -12.79 -6.16
N THR A 158 -12.68 -12.07 -5.11
CA THR A 158 -13.03 -10.65 -5.19
C THR A 158 -11.80 -9.75 -5.03
N GLY A 159 -10.82 -10.18 -4.26
CA GLY A 159 -9.61 -9.45 -3.92
C GLY A 159 -8.43 -9.68 -4.85
N GLY A 160 -7.29 -9.11 -4.47
CA GLY A 160 -6.01 -9.20 -5.15
C GLY A 160 -5.29 -7.87 -5.29
N PRO A 161 -4.10 -7.86 -5.90
CA PRO A 161 -3.36 -6.64 -6.13
C PRO A 161 -4.16 -5.67 -7.01
N TYR A 162 -4.18 -4.42 -6.58
CA TYR A 162 -4.77 -3.31 -7.33
C TYR A 162 -3.68 -2.37 -7.83
N ALA A 163 -2.78 -2.00 -6.94
CA ALA A 163 -1.63 -1.16 -7.23
C ALA A 163 -0.44 -1.57 -6.35
N LEU A 164 0.76 -1.20 -6.78
CA LEU A 164 1.98 -1.22 -5.99
C LEU A 164 2.52 0.20 -5.94
N VAL A 165 2.71 0.74 -4.73
CA VAL A 165 3.31 2.05 -4.48
C VAL A 165 4.63 1.84 -3.74
N THR A 166 5.69 2.40 -4.28
CA THR A 166 7.05 2.29 -3.74
C THR A 166 7.68 3.66 -3.56
N GLY A 167 8.88 3.72 -2.97
CA GLY A 167 9.64 4.98 -2.87
C GLY A 167 10.07 5.57 -4.21
N LEU A 168 9.98 4.81 -5.32
CA LEU A 168 10.44 5.28 -6.64
C LEU A 168 9.31 5.41 -7.68
N ALA A 169 8.22 4.66 -7.52
CA ALA A 169 7.24 4.51 -8.58
C ALA A 169 5.88 4.01 -8.10
N ARG A 170 4.89 4.15 -8.97
CA ARG A 170 3.57 3.55 -8.85
C ARG A 170 3.31 2.63 -10.04
N PHE A 171 2.82 1.42 -9.73
CA PHE A 171 2.36 0.44 -10.72
C PHE A 171 0.87 0.18 -10.53
N ARG A 172 0.17 -0.07 -11.64
CA ARG A 172 -1.15 -0.70 -11.65
C ARG A 172 -0.97 -2.22 -11.80
N PHE A 173 -1.93 -3.00 -11.34
CA PHE A 173 -1.93 -4.44 -11.59
C PHE A 173 -2.96 -4.79 -12.66
N ASP A 174 -2.49 -5.33 -13.77
CA ASP A 174 -3.36 -5.88 -14.83
C ASP A 174 -3.76 -7.31 -14.45
N ARG A 175 -5.01 -7.47 -13.99
CA ARG A 175 -5.54 -8.76 -13.56
C ARG A 175 -5.67 -9.78 -14.70
N ALA A 176 -5.94 -9.32 -15.93
CA ALA A 176 -6.08 -10.19 -17.08
C ALA A 176 -4.72 -10.77 -17.51
N ARG A 177 -3.69 -9.94 -17.50
CA ARG A 177 -2.31 -10.30 -17.85
C ARG A 177 -1.52 -10.82 -16.64
N ARG A 178 -2.05 -10.71 -15.43
CA ARG A 178 -1.44 -11.10 -14.16
C ARG A 178 -0.05 -10.48 -13.93
N ARG A 179 0.08 -9.19 -14.21
CA ARG A 179 1.37 -8.49 -14.09
C ARG A 179 1.22 -7.03 -13.74
N PHE A 180 2.30 -6.47 -13.21
CA PHE A 180 2.38 -5.05 -12.95
C PHE A 180 2.61 -4.26 -14.23
N VAL A 181 2.03 -3.05 -14.27
CA VAL A 181 2.20 -2.05 -15.33
C VAL A 181 2.64 -0.75 -14.67
N LEU A 182 3.85 -0.31 -14.95
CA LEU A 182 4.40 0.95 -14.45
C LEU A 182 3.58 2.12 -15.00
N SER A 183 3.00 2.92 -14.11
CA SER A 183 2.11 4.04 -14.47
C SER A 183 2.67 5.41 -14.11
N GLU A 184 3.47 5.49 -13.05
CA GLU A 184 4.09 6.74 -12.62
C GLU A 184 5.49 6.49 -12.08
N ILE A 185 6.41 7.43 -12.35
CA ILE A 185 7.76 7.45 -11.80
C ILE A 185 7.88 8.69 -10.92
N HIS A 186 8.38 8.55 -9.70
CA HIS A 186 8.61 9.69 -8.81
C HIS A 186 9.71 10.60 -9.37
N PRO A 187 9.62 11.92 -9.16
CA PRO A 187 10.66 12.86 -9.57
C PRO A 187 12.07 12.40 -9.16
N GLU A 188 13.07 12.79 -9.95
CA GLU A 188 14.49 12.44 -9.78
C GLU A 188 14.86 11.01 -10.16
N HIS A 189 13.90 10.17 -10.58
CA HIS A 189 14.14 8.81 -11.05
C HIS A 189 13.76 8.64 -12.53
N GLY A 190 14.44 7.71 -13.19
CA GLY A 190 14.21 7.34 -14.59
C GLY A 190 13.69 5.91 -14.74
N LEU A 191 13.23 5.58 -15.94
CA LEU A 191 12.76 4.22 -16.25
C LEU A 191 13.88 3.18 -16.04
N ASP A 192 15.12 3.53 -16.32
CA ASP A 192 16.26 2.63 -16.16
C ASP A 192 16.54 2.37 -14.67
N ASP A 193 16.39 3.38 -13.79
CA ASP A 193 16.48 3.18 -12.34
C ASP A 193 15.44 2.19 -11.84
N ILE A 194 14.21 2.26 -12.37
CA ILE A 194 13.14 1.34 -11.99
C ILE A 194 13.46 -0.08 -12.46
N ARG A 195 13.95 -0.24 -13.70
CA ARG A 195 14.33 -1.55 -14.24
C ARG A 195 15.47 -2.20 -13.47
N ASP A 196 16.52 -1.44 -13.17
CA ASP A 196 17.70 -1.94 -12.45
C ASP A 196 17.38 -2.37 -11.01
N ARG A 197 16.32 -1.80 -10.44
CA ARG A 197 15.91 -2.08 -9.05
C ARG A 197 14.72 -3.02 -8.92
N THR A 198 14.14 -3.49 -10.03
CA THR A 198 13.00 -4.43 -10.04
C THR A 198 13.44 -5.78 -10.58
N GLY A 199 13.38 -6.82 -9.77
CA GLY A 199 13.81 -8.17 -10.15
C GLY A 199 12.79 -8.93 -11.01
N PHE A 200 11.63 -8.36 -11.32
CA PHE A 200 10.62 -8.98 -12.18
C PHE A 200 10.32 -8.11 -13.42
N GLU A 201 9.82 -8.76 -14.46
CA GLU A 201 9.39 -8.10 -15.67
C GLU A 201 8.05 -7.36 -15.47
N PHE A 202 7.97 -6.13 -15.98
CA PHE A 202 6.77 -5.31 -15.95
C PHE A 202 6.55 -4.60 -17.28
N ASP A 203 5.30 -4.23 -17.57
CA ASP A 203 4.97 -3.39 -18.72
C ASP A 203 5.01 -1.91 -18.31
N CYS A 204 5.12 -1.04 -19.30
CA CYS A 204 4.91 0.40 -19.12
C CYS A 204 3.52 0.77 -19.63
N ALA A 205 2.85 1.67 -18.92
CA ALA A 205 1.59 2.24 -19.38
C ALA A 205 1.83 3.15 -20.60
N GLU A 206 0.88 3.22 -21.51
CA GLU A 206 0.94 4.15 -22.67
C GLU A 206 0.99 5.62 -22.20
N ASP A 207 0.34 5.91 -21.06
CA ASP A 207 0.28 7.20 -20.39
C ASP A 207 1.29 7.33 -19.22
N LEU A 208 2.42 6.60 -19.28
CA LEU A 208 3.49 6.68 -18.29
C LEU A 208 3.93 8.14 -18.09
N ARG A 209 3.90 8.59 -16.84
CA ARG A 209 4.19 9.98 -16.49
C ARG A 209 4.98 10.11 -15.20
N ALA A 210 5.50 11.30 -14.95
CA ALA A 210 6.00 11.64 -13.61
C ALA A 210 4.84 11.72 -12.61
N THR A 211 5.08 11.26 -11.38
CA THR A 211 4.10 11.40 -10.29
C THR A 211 3.84 12.89 -10.05
N PRO A 212 2.57 13.32 -10.03
CA PRO A 212 2.23 14.72 -9.76
C PRO A 212 2.73 15.17 -8.38
N GLU A 213 3.30 16.36 -8.32
CA GLU A 213 3.61 16.98 -7.04
C GLU A 213 2.32 17.39 -6.33
N PRO A 214 2.21 17.15 -5.01
CA PRO A 214 1.07 17.64 -4.23
C PRO A 214 1.05 19.17 -4.24
N ASP A 215 -0.12 19.73 -4.47
CA ASP A 215 -0.30 21.18 -4.45
C ASP A 215 -0.20 21.76 -3.02
N LYS A 216 -0.16 23.09 -2.92
CA LYS A 216 -0.02 23.78 -1.63
C LYS A 216 -1.13 23.43 -0.65
N GLU A 217 -2.34 23.22 -1.14
CA GLU A 217 -3.50 22.91 -0.32
C GLU A 217 -3.41 21.47 0.23
N THR A 218 -2.99 20.53 -0.59
CA THR A 218 -2.72 19.14 -0.19
C THR A 218 -1.58 19.08 0.84
N LEU A 219 -0.49 19.81 0.61
CA LEU A 219 0.62 19.89 1.58
C LEU A 219 0.16 20.50 2.92
N ALA A 220 -0.65 21.54 2.90
CA ALA A 220 -1.20 22.12 4.13
C ALA A 220 -2.08 21.12 4.90
N LEU A 221 -2.87 20.29 4.19
CA LEU A 221 -3.63 19.21 4.82
C LEU A 221 -2.73 18.13 5.44
N ILE A 222 -1.67 17.72 4.74
CA ILE A 222 -0.72 16.70 5.24
C ILE A 222 -0.04 17.21 6.49
N ARG A 223 0.57 18.41 6.44
CA ARG A 223 1.36 19.01 7.52
C ARG A 223 0.55 19.41 8.75
N GLY A 224 -0.72 19.78 8.54
CA GLY A 224 -1.66 20.10 9.61
C GLY A 224 -2.49 18.89 10.03
N ARG A 225 -3.73 18.84 9.56
CA ARG A 225 -4.75 17.87 10.00
C ARG A 225 -4.30 16.42 9.98
N VAL A 226 -3.65 15.97 8.87
CA VAL A 226 -3.25 14.57 8.74
C VAL A 226 -2.20 14.19 9.77
N PHE A 227 -1.15 15.00 9.93
CA PHE A 227 -0.11 14.72 10.92
C PHE A 227 -0.62 14.85 12.35
N ASP A 228 -1.56 15.76 12.65
CA ASP A 228 -2.16 15.89 13.98
C ASP A 228 -3.00 14.65 14.34
N GLU A 229 -3.74 14.10 13.39
CA GLU A 229 -4.51 12.87 13.59
C GLU A 229 -3.60 11.62 13.62
N LEU A 230 -2.57 11.58 12.78
CA LEU A 230 -1.63 10.46 12.68
C LEU A 230 -0.79 10.27 13.94
N ALA A 231 -0.49 11.36 14.65
CA ALA A 231 0.28 11.33 15.90
C ALA A 231 -0.34 10.44 16.99
N ASP A 232 -1.65 10.16 16.93
CA ASP A 232 -2.35 9.22 17.83
C ASP A 232 -1.75 7.80 17.74
N ALA A 233 -1.45 7.33 16.53
CA ALA A 233 -0.94 5.98 16.29
C ALA A 233 0.57 5.93 16.00
N TYR A 234 1.14 7.01 15.44
CA TYR A 234 2.52 7.05 14.93
C TYR A 234 3.26 8.35 15.30
N PRO A 235 3.40 8.69 16.61
CA PRO A 235 4.00 9.95 17.03
C PRO A 235 5.44 10.13 16.54
N GLN A 236 6.28 9.09 16.62
CA GLN A 236 7.67 9.15 16.17
C GLN A 236 7.82 9.39 14.67
N PHE A 237 6.93 8.80 13.86
CA PHE A 237 6.93 9.04 12.42
C PHE A 237 6.61 10.50 12.10
N VAL A 238 5.63 11.08 12.78
CA VAL A 238 5.23 12.48 12.60
C VAL A 238 6.37 13.42 13.01
N GLU A 239 6.99 13.18 14.16
CA GLU A 239 8.13 13.96 14.65
C GLU A 239 9.29 13.96 13.65
N THR A 240 9.70 12.77 13.20
CA THR A 240 10.82 12.64 12.24
C THR A 240 10.51 13.25 10.90
N THR A 241 9.25 13.20 10.45
CA THR A 241 8.87 13.75 9.15
C THR A 241 8.76 15.28 9.19
N ARG A 242 8.25 15.86 10.29
CA ARG A 242 8.22 17.31 10.51
C ARG A 242 9.62 17.91 10.73
N GLY A 243 10.54 17.18 11.35
CA GLY A 243 11.90 17.64 11.64
C GLY A 243 12.88 17.53 10.45
N SER A 244 12.43 16.98 9.33
CA SER A 244 13.23 16.85 8.10
C SER A 244 13.02 18.03 7.13
N GLU A 245 12.27 19.07 7.56
CA GLU A 245 12.07 20.35 6.87
C GLU A 245 13.14 21.36 7.29
#